data_f1d6d9f7dcdce543d63846b634b12610
#
_entry.id   f1d6d9f7dcdce543d63846b634b12610
#
_cell.length_a   1.000
_cell.length_b   1.000
_cell.length_c   1.000
_cell.angle_alpha   90.00
_cell.angle_beta   90.00
_cell.angle_gamma   90.00
#
_symmetry.space_group_name_H-M   'P 1'
#
loop_
_entity.id
_entity.type
_entity.pdbx_description
1 polymer ?
#
loop_
_entity_poly.entity_id
_entity_poly.type
_entity_poly.pdbx_seq_one_letter_code
_entity_poly.pdbx_strand_id
1 'polypeptide(L)'
;QPGTEHIYCIEAQNECGSSSMTCNPGSVKTAPDSPSNVSASDGEYVNEVLITWVGVDATDDYKIYRDSAWMGFVPADQLEYTDVIAEMDVVYEYCIEAVNDCGDSDWQCDTGYTVSPGGDVNADGSIDVLDIVLMVGFILGTIEPTDSQWYIGDLNSDGSIDVLDIVVMV
;
A
#
# COMPACT_ATOMS: atom_id res chain seq x y z
N GLN A 1 -18.15 -28.78 -8.33
CA GLN A 1 -17.31 -27.96 -7.45
C GLN A 1 -16.99 -26.65 -8.17
N PRO A 2 -17.05 -25.49 -7.51
CA PRO A 2 -16.60 -24.22 -8.09
C PRO A 2 -15.16 -24.34 -8.60
N GLY A 3 -14.82 -23.66 -9.72
CA GLY A 3 -13.50 -23.71 -10.35
C GLY A 3 -13.13 -25.02 -11.06
N THR A 4 -13.93 -26.07 -10.91
CA THR A 4 -13.69 -27.33 -11.63
C THR A 4 -14.25 -27.25 -13.05
N GLU A 5 -13.43 -27.58 -14.04
CA GLU A 5 -13.85 -27.65 -15.42
C GLU A 5 -14.76 -28.88 -15.64
N HIS A 6 -15.92 -28.65 -16.23
CA HIS A 6 -16.88 -29.69 -16.61
C HIS A 6 -17.10 -29.63 -18.11
N ILE A 7 -17.28 -30.80 -18.72
CA ILE A 7 -17.64 -30.89 -20.13
C ILE A 7 -19.17 -30.92 -20.22
N TYR A 8 -19.75 -29.90 -20.85
CA TYR A 8 -21.17 -29.80 -21.12
C TYR A 8 -21.45 -30.18 -22.54
N CYS A 9 -22.36 -31.14 -22.73
CA CYS A 9 -22.70 -31.68 -24.03
C CYS A 9 -24.19 -31.42 -24.32
N ILE A 10 -24.48 -31.04 -25.56
CA ILE A 10 -25.84 -30.80 -26.07
C ILE A 10 -26.11 -31.76 -27.23
N GLU A 11 -27.26 -32.40 -27.21
CA GLU A 11 -27.80 -33.23 -28.27
C GLU A 11 -29.22 -32.76 -28.58
N ALA A 12 -29.57 -32.59 -29.83
CA ALA A 12 -30.93 -32.31 -30.27
C ALA A 12 -31.64 -33.65 -30.58
N GLN A 13 -32.90 -33.78 -30.12
CA GLN A 13 -33.69 -34.98 -30.30
C GLN A 13 -35.07 -34.66 -30.91
N ASN A 14 -35.52 -35.49 -31.83
CA ASN A 14 -36.90 -35.47 -32.35
C ASN A 14 -37.42 -36.88 -32.53
N GLU A 15 -38.64 -37.05 -33.06
CA GLU A 15 -39.30 -38.34 -33.29
C GLU A 15 -38.55 -39.26 -34.29
N CYS A 16 -37.64 -38.72 -35.08
CA CYS A 16 -36.85 -39.45 -36.09
C CYS A 16 -35.45 -39.84 -35.60
N GLY A 17 -35.03 -39.37 -34.41
CA GLY A 17 -33.72 -39.69 -33.83
C GLY A 17 -33.01 -38.49 -33.20
N SER A 18 -31.76 -38.70 -32.80
CA SER A 18 -30.89 -37.72 -32.17
C SER A 18 -29.81 -37.23 -33.12
N SER A 19 -29.37 -35.98 -32.93
CA SER A 19 -28.19 -35.43 -33.59
C SER A 19 -26.90 -35.98 -33.01
N SER A 20 -25.78 -35.66 -33.63
CA SER A 20 -24.47 -35.82 -32.98
C SER A 20 -24.38 -34.86 -31.75
N MET A 21 -23.76 -35.36 -30.68
CA MET A 21 -23.47 -34.57 -29.48
C MET A 21 -22.37 -33.55 -29.75
N THR A 22 -22.57 -32.34 -29.33
CA THR A 22 -21.52 -31.27 -29.35
C THR A 22 -21.21 -30.89 -27.91
N CYS A 23 -19.92 -30.91 -27.55
CA CYS A 23 -19.47 -30.72 -26.19
C CYS A 23 -18.50 -29.51 -26.11
N ASN A 24 -18.62 -28.73 -25.03
CA ASN A 24 -17.69 -27.68 -24.70
C ASN A 24 -17.35 -27.71 -23.20
N PRO A 25 -16.10 -27.45 -22.84
CA PRO A 25 -15.74 -27.29 -21.44
C PRO A 25 -16.33 -26.00 -20.89
N GLY A 26 -16.63 -26.00 -19.60
CA GLY A 26 -17.08 -24.83 -18.85
C GLY A 26 -16.83 -25.02 -17.37
N SER A 27 -16.57 -23.93 -16.68
CA SER A 27 -16.39 -23.90 -15.22
C SER A 27 -17.25 -22.82 -14.60
N VAL A 28 -17.55 -22.98 -13.32
CA VAL A 28 -18.21 -21.93 -12.53
C VAL A 28 -17.13 -20.98 -12.04
N LYS A 29 -17.30 -19.67 -12.28
CA LYS A 29 -16.44 -18.63 -11.71
C LYS A 29 -16.52 -18.70 -10.18
N THR A 30 -15.42 -18.52 -9.52
CA THR A 30 -15.29 -18.48 -8.05
C THR A 30 -14.81 -17.10 -7.61
N ALA A 31 -14.91 -16.80 -6.31
CA ALA A 31 -14.14 -15.71 -5.74
C ALA A 31 -12.65 -15.88 -6.05
N PRO A 32 -11.88 -14.81 -6.20
CA PRO A 32 -10.44 -14.88 -6.47
C PRO A 32 -9.68 -15.52 -5.30
N ASP A 33 -8.47 -16.00 -5.56
CA ASP A 33 -7.50 -16.28 -4.51
C ASP A 33 -6.99 -14.96 -3.91
N SER A 34 -6.40 -15.03 -2.70
CA SER A 34 -5.80 -13.85 -2.06
C SER A 34 -4.56 -13.36 -2.82
N PRO A 35 -4.33 -12.06 -2.93
CA PRO A 35 -3.05 -11.51 -3.38
C PRO A 35 -1.90 -12.10 -2.58
N SER A 36 -0.68 -12.03 -3.10
CA SER A 36 0.51 -12.51 -2.39
C SER A 36 1.61 -11.46 -2.41
N ASN A 37 2.60 -11.60 -1.51
CA ASN A 37 3.72 -10.68 -1.39
C ASN A 37 3.27 -9.21 -1.29
N VAL A 38 2.24 -8.95 -0.50
CA VAL A 38 1.87 -7.58 -0.15
C VAL A 38 3.04 -6.98 0.61
N SER A 39 3.48 -5.80 0.19
CA SER A 39 4.58 -5.07 0.80
C SER A 39 4.27 -3.59 0.79
N ALA A 40 4.31 -2.97 1.96
CA ALA A 40 4.24 -1.52 2.15
C ALA A 40 5.64 -0.98 2.48
N SER A 41 5.98 0.20 2.00
CA SER A 41 7.30 0.80 2.21
C SER A 41 7.50 1.23 3.67
N ASP A 42 8.71 0.98 4.19
CA ASP A 42 9.11 1.23 5.58
C ASP A 42 10.06 2.43 5.67
N GLY A 43 9.53 3.65 5.51
CA GLY A 43 10.32 4.89 5.59
C GLY A 43 11.21 5.13 4.36
N GLU A 44 10.92 4.47 3.24
CA GLU A 44 11.68 4.63 1.99
C GLU A 44 11.32 5.93 1.27
N TYR A 45 10.09 6.40 1.47
CA TYR A 45 9.56 7.61 0.82
C TYR A 45 9.14 8.64 1.85
N VAL A 46 9.32 9.91 1.46
CA VAL A 46 8.86 11.08 2.23
C VAL A 46 7.43 11.41 1.81
N ASN A 47 6.54 11.58 2.78
CA ASN A 47 5.13 11.95 2.58
C ASN A 47 4.26 10.93 1.83
N GLU A 48 4.73 9.71 1.62
CA GLU A 48 3.93 8.66 0.98
C GLU A 48 4.35 7.27 1.43
N VAL A 49 3.41 6.33 1.38
CA VAL A 49 3.67 4.89 1.52
C VAL A 49 3.31 4.21 0.22
N LEU A 50 4.27 3.53 -0.41
CA LEU A 50 4.05 2.72 -1.59
C LEU A 50 3.68 1.29 -1.16
N ILE A 51 2.52 0.81 -1.60
CA ILE A 51 2.04 -0.55 -1.37
C ILE A 51 2.08 -1.29 -2.70
N THR A 52 2.68 -2.48 -2.72
CA THR A 52 2.77 -3.36 -3.89
C THR A 52 2.32 -4.78 -3.55
N TRP A 53 1.88 -5.54 -4.55
CA TRP A 53 1.48 -6.93 -4.37
C TRP A 53 1.66 -7.73 -5.66
N VAL A 54 1.59 -9.06 -5.54
CA VAL A 54 1.49 -9.95 -6.69
C VAL A 54 0.01 -10.23 -6.95
N GLY A 55 -0.43 -9.95 -8.18
CA GLY A 55 -1.80 -10.13 -8.61
C GLY A 55 -2.21 -11.58 -8.73
N VAL A 56 -3.53 -11.80 -8.80
CA VAL A 56 -4.17 -13.12 -8.93
C VAL A 56 -5.11 -13.16 -10.11
N ASP A 57 -5.29 -14.36 -10.65
CA ASP A 57 -6.23 -14.59 -11.75
C ASP A 57 -7.69 -14.41 -11.31
N ALA A 58 -8.55 -14.14 -12.28
CA ALA A 58 -9.99 -14.01 -12.08
C ALA A 58 -10.45 -12.92 -11.12
N THR A 59 -9.59 -11.92 -10.83
CA THR A 59 -9.97 -10.70 -10.11
C THR A 59 -10.42 -9.61 -11.10
N ASP A 60 -11.36 -8.80 -10.68
CA ASP A 60 -11.84 -7.63 -11.44
C ASP A 60 -11.18 -6.35 -10.90
N ASP A 61 -11.04 -6.22 -9.56
CA ASP A 61 -10.41 -5.10 -8.86
C ASP A 61 -9.73 -5.59 -7.57
N TYR A 62 -8.89 -4.72 -6.97
CA TYR A 62 -8.38 -4.86 -5.61
C TYR A 62 -8.98 -3.80 -4.71
N LYS A 63 -9.37 -4.16 -3.49
CA LYS A 63 -9.73 -3.24 -2.42
C LYS A 63 -8.53 -3.00 -1.54
N ILE A 64 -8.32 -1.73 -1.19
CA ILE A 64 -7.22 -1.28 -0.33
C ILE A 64 -7.79 -0.82 1.00
N TYR A 65 -7.15 -1.25 2.08
CA TYR A 65 -7.50 -0.86 3.45
C TYR A 65 -6.26 -0.35 4.18
N ARG A 66 -6.44 0.64 5.05
CA ARG A 66 -5.45 1.13 6.02
C ARG A 66 -6.08 1.07 7.40
N ASP A 67 -5.45 0.34 8.36
CA ASP A 67 -5.98 0.09 9.71
C ASP A 67 -7.44 -0.38 9.70
N SER A 68 -7.77 -1.29 8.77
CA SER A 68 -9.13 -1.78 8.52
C SER A 68 -10.11 -0.75 7.92
N ALA A 69 -9.69 0.50 7.69
CA ALA A 69 -10.50 1.50 7.00
C ALA A 69 -10.35 1.37 5.48
N TRP A 70 -11.48 1.29 4.77
CA TRP A 70 -11.47 1.22 3.32
C TRP A 70 -10.92 2.50 2.67
N MET A 71 -9.94 2.36 1.76
CA MET A 71 -9.27 3.46 1.06
C MET A 71 -9.78 3.64 -0.39
N GLY A 72 -10.08 2.54 -1.08
CA GLY A 72 -10.50 2.59 -2.47
C GLY A 72 -10.37 1.28 -3.22
N PHE A 73 -10.64 1.35 -4.54
CA PHE A 73 -10.42 0.27 -5.48
C PHE A 73 -9.25 0.58 -6.41
N VAL A 74 -8.54 -0.47 -6.81
CA VAL A 74 -7.47 -0.45 -7.80
C VAL A 74 -7.80 -1.51 -8.86
N PRO A 75 -7.79 -1.17 -10.17
CA PRO A 75 -8.04 -2.13 -11.24
C PRO A 75 -7.09 -3.32 -11.22
N ALA A 76 -7.54 -4.49 -11.72
CA ALA A 76 -6.79 -5.74 -11.68
C ALA A 76 -5.40 -5.69 -12.37
N ASP A 77 -5.20 -4.79 -13.32
CA ASP A 77 -3.93 -4.60 -14.04
C ASP A 77 -2.94 -3.66 -13.34
N GLN A 78 -3.37 -3.00 -12.25
CA GLN A 78 -2.53 -2.16 -11.40
C GLN A 78 -2.20 -2.92 -10.11
N LEU A 79 -0.92 -3.13 -9.86
CA LEU A 79 -0.42 -3.93 -8.74
C LEU A 79 0.34 -3.10 -7.71
N GLU A 80 0.00 -1.82 -7.64
CA GLU A 80 0.53 -0.87 -6.69
C GLU A 80 -0.51 0.19 -6.30
N TYR A 81 -0.36 0.73 -5.11
CA TYR A 81 -1.14 1.85 -4.59
C TYR A 81 -0.22 2.74 -3.77
N THR A 82 -0.38 4.06 -3.89
CA THR A 82 0.39 5.03 -3.09
C THR A 82 -0.55 5.77 -2.16
N ASP A 83 -0.30 5.66 -0.86
CA ASP A 83 -0.98 6.46 0.16
C ASP A 83 -0.21 7.76 0.40
N VAL A 84 -0.68 8.85 -0.19
CA VAL A 84 -0.11 10.20 -0.09
C VAL A 84 -0.67 11.03 1.08
N ILE A 85 -1.55 10.41 1.89
CA ILE A 85 -2.16 11.05 3.06
C ILE A 85 -1.81 10.34 4.37
N ALA A 86 -0.80 9.45 4.33
CA ALA A 86 -0.25 8.84 5.53
C ALA A 86 0.41 9.94 6.39
N GLU A 87 0.13 9.93 7.69
CA GLU A 87 0.81 10.85 8.62
C GLU A 87 2.27 10.39 8.78
N MET A 88 3.19 11.35 8.84
CA MET A 88 4.62 11.08 8.97
C MET A 88 4.93 10.38 10.29
N ASP A 89 5.87 9.43 10.24
CA ASP A 89 6.35 8.65 11.39
C ASP A 89 5.27 7.82 12.11
N VAL A 90 4.11 7.62 11.44
CA VAL A 90 3.03 6.75 11.92
C VAL A 90 3.05 5.45 11.14
N VAL A 91 3.11 4.32 11.85
CA VAL A 91 3.03 2.99 11.24
C VAL A 91 1.57 2.62 11.04
N TYR A 92 1.21 2.26 9.81
CA TYR A 92 -0.12 1.78 9.42
C TYR A 92 -0.07 0.34 8.95
N GLU A 93 -1.15 -0.41 9.14
CA GLU A 93 -1.36 -1.72 8.51
C GLU A 93 -2.12 -1.53 7.20
N TYR A 94 -1.53 -1.97 6.09
CA TYR A 94 -2.15 -1.96 4.77
C TYR A 94 -2.57 -3.36 4.38
N CYS A 95 -3.84 -3.54 4.00
CA CYS A 95 -4.39 -4.82 3.58
C CYS A 95 -4.98 -4.74 2.19
N ILE A 96 -4.75 -5.78 1.39
CA ILE A 96 -5.24 -5.91 0.02
C ILE A 96 -6.18 -7.12 -0.07
N GLU A 97 -7.31 -6.94 -0.72
CA GLU A 97 -8.34 -7.95 -0.98
C GLU A 97 -8.66 -7.96 -2.48
N ALA A 98 -8.56 -9.12 -3.11
CA ALA A 98 -8.98 -9.29 -4.51
C ALA A 98 -10.49 -9.49 -4.58
N VAL A 99 -11.15 -8.91 -5.57
CA VAL A 99 -12.61 -8.95 -5.71
C VAL A 99 -13.06 -9.25 -7.12
N ASN A 100 -14.14 -10.01 -7.24
CA ASN A 100 -14.91 -10.20 -8.48
C ASN A 100 -16.40 -10.38 -8.19
N ASP A 101 -17.23 -10.57 -9.23
CA ASP A 101 -18.68 -10.75 -9.12
C ASP A 101 -19.10 -11.95 -8.24
N CYS A 102 -18.20 -12.88 -7.93
CA CYS A 102 -18.49 -14.08 -7.12
C CYS A 102 -18.15 -13.89 -5.64
N GLY A 103 -17.41 -12.85 -5.29
CA GLY A 103 -17.03 -12.51 -3.92
C GLY A 103 -15.63 -11.96 -3.80
N ASP A 104 -15.21 -11.82 -2.56
CA ASP A 104 -13.94 -11.24 -2.13
C ASP A 104 -13.00 -12.36 -1.65
N SER A 105 -11.70 -12.15 -1.75
CA SER A 105 -10.67 -13.03 -1.18
C SER A 105 -10.48 -12.78 0.32
N ASP A 106 -9.63 -13.55 0.97
CA ASP A 106 -9.08 -13.17 2.26
C ASP A 106 -8.07 -12.03 2.10
N TRP A 107 -7.89 -11.23 3.15
CA TRP A 107 -6.93 -10.14 3.20
C TRP A 107 -5.49 -10.64 3.27
N GLN A 108 -4.59 -9.92 2.62
CA GLN A 108 -3.15 -10.02 2.84
C GLN A 108 -2.63 -8.64 3.22
N CYS A 109 -1.83 -8.58 4.28
CA CYS A 109 -1.47 -7.31 4.90
C CYS A 109 0.04 -7.22 5.10
N ASP A 110 0.52 -5.97 5.15
CA ASP A 110 1.86 -5.59 5.59
C ASP A 110 1.79 -4.24 6.29
N THR A 111 2.76 -3.94 7.13
CA THR A 111 2.88 -2.64 7.79
C THR A 111 3.83 -1.75 7.03
N GLY A 112 3.53 -0.45 6.98
CA GLY A 112 4.40 0.53 6.36
C GLY A 112 4.25 1.91 6.98
N TYR A 113 5.24 2.77 6.76
CA TYR A 113 5.24 4.14 7.26
C TYR A 113 6.03 5.06 6.31
N THR A 114 5.71 6.33 6.35
CA THR A 114 6.47 7.41 5.71
C THR A 114 7.30 8.15 6.74
N VAL A 115 8.39 8.76 6.32
CA VAL A 115 9.28 9.52 7.20
C VAL A 115 9.18 11.01 6.93
N SER A 116 9.43 11.79 7.96
CA SER A 116 9.66 13.23 7.80
C SER A 116 10.96 13.45 7.03
N PRO A 117 11.03 14.42 6.11
CA PRO A 117 12.29 14.80 5.49
C PRO A 117 13.27 15.23 6.58
N GLY A 118 14.50 14.68 6.54
CA GLY A 118 15.55 15.11 7.46
C GLY A 118 15.75 16.63 7.35
N GLY A 119 15.69 17.33 8.49
CA GLY A 119 15.76 18.79 8.54
C GLY A 119 14.41 19.51 8.60
N ASP A 120 13.29 18.85 8.33
CA ASP A 120 11.93 19.40 8.58
C ASP A 120 11.56 19.23 10.06
N VAL A 121 12.19 20.03 10.92
CA VAL A 121 12.05 19.90 12.38
C VAL A 121 10.75 20.50 12.92
N ASN A 122 10.03 21.28 12.10
CA ASN A 122 8.71 21.83 12.44
C ASN A 122 7.56 20.94 11.93
N ALA A 123 7.86 19.93 11.07
CA ALA A 123 6.94 18.98 10.47
C ALA A 123 5.83 19.65 9.63
N ASP A 124 6.15 20.73 8.89
CA ASP A 124 5.21 21.38 7.99
C ASP A 124 5.28 20.86 6.53
N GLY A 125 6.19 19.92 6.26
CA GLY A 125 6.40 19.29 4.95
C GLY A 125 7.37 20.05 4.05
N SER A 126 8.05 21.07 4.55
CA SER A 126 9.01 21.88 3.80
C SER A 126 10.29 22.08 4.63
N ILE A 127 11.44 21.95 4.00
CA ILE A 127 12.71 22.35 4.65
C ILE A 127 12.98 23.80 4.28
N ASP A 128 12.85 24.71 5.25
CA ASP A 128 13.02 26.13 5.01
C ASP A 128 13.66 26.89 6.20
N VAL A 129 13.62 28.23 6.14
CA VAL A 129 14.21 29.07 7.17
C VAL A 129 13.56 28.89 8.55
N LEU A 130 12.31 28.40 8.62
CA LEU A 130 11.62 28.19 9.91
C LEU A 130 12.23 27.02 10.67
N ASP A 131 12.67 25.98 9.95
CA ASP A 131 13.41 24.85 10.54
C ASP A 131 14.76 25.30 11.07
N ILE A 132 15.49 26.09 10.30
CA ILE A 132 16.76 26.66 10.74
C ILE A 132 16.57 27.48 12.02
N VAL A 133 15.52 28.31 12.10
CA VAL A 133 15.21 29.10 13.30
C VAL A 133 14.91 28.20 14.49
N LEU A 134 14.18 27.11 14.29
CA LEU A 134 13.86 26.16 15.34
C LEU A 134 15.12 25.42 15.80
N MET A 135 15.97 24.94 14.87
CA MET A 135 17.26 24.31 15.20
C MET A 135 18.19 25.24 15.97
N VAL A 136 18.26 26.52 15.60
CA VAL A 136 19.02 27.51 16.38
C VAL A 136 18.46 27.62 17.81
N GLY A 137 17.14 27.52 17.99
CA GLY A 137 16.50 27.47 19.32
C GLY A 137 16.96 26.28 20.15
N PHE A 138 17.09 25.10 19.52
CA PHE A 138 17.61 23.89 20.16
C PHE A 138 19.08 24.05 20.57
N ILE A 139 19.92 24.52 19.65
CA ILE A 139 21.36 24.75 19.88
C ILE A 139 21.61 25.74 21.02
N LEU A 140 20.80 26.79 21.12
CA LEU A 140 20.90 27.79 22.18
C LEU A 140 20.25 27.34 23.50
N GLY A 141 19.60 26.18 23.55
CA GLY A 141 18.88 25.68 24.70
C GLY A 141 17.68 26.54 25.11
N THR A 142 17.12 27.30 24.19
CA THR A 142 15.91 28.13 24.41
C THR A 142 14.64 27.36 24.16
N ILE A 143 14.74 26.26 23.41
CA ILE A 143 13.68 25.31 23.09
C ILE A 143 14.27 23.91 23.30
N GLU A 144 13.54 23.03 23.99
CA GLU A 144 13.92 21.61 24.10
C GLU A 144 13.31 20.85 22.91
N PRO A 145 14.10 20.13 22.12
CA PRO A 145 13.57 19.29 21.05
C PRO A 145 12.82 18.07 21.61
N THR A 146 11.77 17.63 20.94
CA THR A 146 11.17 16.31 21.18
C THR A 146 12.09 15.20 20.65
N ASP A 147 11.85 13.93 21.02
CA ASP A 147 12.65 12.79 20.52
C ASP A 147 12.64 12.72 18.98
N SER A 148 11.50 12.99 18.35
CA SER A 148 11.35 13.04 16.90
C SER A 148 12.16 14.19 16.29
N GLN A 149 12.06 15.38 16.85
CA GLN A 149 12.82 16.55 16.39
C GLN A 149 14.33 16.39 16.57
N TRP A 150 14.74 15.67 17.63
CA TRP A 150 16.14 15.32 17.84
C TRP A 150 16.67 14.44 16.70
N TYR A 151 15.90 13.39 16.34
CA TYR A 151 16.28 12.45 15.29
C TYR A 151 16.32 13.11 13.90
N ILE A 152 15.34 13.97 13.59
CA ILE A 152 15.23 14.68 12.30
C ILE A 152 16.28 15.79 12.19
N GLY A 153 16.65 16.42 13.31
CA GLY A 153 17.58 17.54 13.37
C GLY A 153 19.06 17.15 13.36
N ASP A 154 19.42 15.93 13.77
CA ASP A 154 20.79 15.40 13.69
C ASP A 154 21.07 14.83 12.29
N LEU A 155 21.32 15.75 11.34
CA LEU A 155 21.46 15.43 9.92
C LEU A 155 22.77 14.74 9.57
N ASN A 156 23.82 14.96 10.38
CA ASN A 156 25.11 14.33 10.18
C ASN A 156 25.26 13.03 11.00
N SER A 157 24.26 12.69 11.84
CA SER A 157 24.20 11.49 12.69
C SER A 157 25.38 11.38 13.67
N ASP A 158 25.87 12.52 14.22
CA ASP A 158 26.94 12.54 15.19
C ASP A 158 26.45 12.48 16.66
N GLY A 159 25.14 12.47 16.87
CA GLY A 159 24.49 12.40 18.18
C GLY A 159 24.32 13.76 18.86
N SER A 160 24.38 14.85 18.11
CA SER A 160 24.20 16.21 18.61
C SER A 160 23.45 17.04 17.58
N ILE A 161 22.56 17.93 18.02
CA ILE A 161 22.06 18.98 17.12
C ILE A 161 22.94 20.22 17.30
N ASP A 162 23.73 20.55 16.28
CA ASP A 162 24.62 21.70 16.31
C ASP A 162 24.65 22.46 14.96
N VAL A 163 25.62 23.38 14.83
CA VAL A 163 25.72 24.21 13.62
C VAL A 163 26.10 23.41 12.38
N LEU A 164 26.69 22.20 12.54
CA LEU A 164 27.08 21.36 11.41
C LEU A 164 25.84 20.77 10.73
N ASP A 165 24.77 20.48 11.49
CA ASP A 165 23.50 20.00 10.93
C ASP A 165 22.84 21.09 10.10
N ILE A 166 22.86 22.35 10.56
CA ILE A 166 22.37 23.48 9.76
C ILE A 166 23.18 23.62 8.46
N VAL A 167 24.48 23.36 8.48
CA VAL A 167 25.31 23.41 7.27
C VAL A 167 24.97 22.29 6.28
N VAL A 168 24.55 21.12 6.77
CA VAL A 168 24.08 20.02 5.92
C VAL A 168 22.74 20.34 5.27
N MET A 169 21.89 21.13 5.95
CA MET A 169 20.54 21.50 5.49
C MET A 169 20.57 22.53 4.33
N VAL A 170 21.61 23.38 4.20
CA VAL A 170 21.71 24.51 3.24
C VAL A 170 22.65 24.16 2.08
#